data_63dce5cbb29ace827dddfeed9e646639
#
_entry.id   63dce5cbb29ace827dddfeed9e646639
#
_cell.length_a   1.000
_cell.length_b   1.000
_cell.length_c   1.000
_cell.angle_alpha   90.00
_cell.angle_beta   90.00
_cell.angle_gamma   90.00
#
_symmetry.space_group_name_H-M   'P 1'
#
loop_
_entity.id
_entity.type
_entity.pdbx_description
1 polymer ?
#
loop_
_entity_poly.entity_id
_entity_poly.type
_entity_poly.pdbx_seq_one_letter_code
_entity_poly.pdbx_strand_id
1 'polypeptide(L)'
;MNIMNSEVFYRKYIEKDFEEHYVPHLFENICKQYLIRKNKEGEIEPVIEKIGKYYYDNPEERSNGEFDIVTEDELGYAFYEVKFKKKQISDEMIDEEIEQVKATGLDCYKYVFFSRSGFRCEKRENVKLIDIEELFAE
;
A
#
# COMPACT_ATOMS: atom_id res chain seq x y z
N MET A 1 -26.65 -11.68 -25.97
CA MET A 1 -26.58 -10.75 -26.34
C MET A 1 -25.42 -9.94 -26.30
N ASN A 2 -24.39 -10.24 -26.32
CA ASN A 2 -23.35 -9.38 -26.32
C ASN A 2 -23.14 -8.79 -27.65
N ILE A 3 -23.53 -7.63 -27.79
CA ILE A 3 -23.33 -6.85 -28.99
C ILE A 3 -21.88 -6.53 -29.17
N MET A 4 -21.16 -6.54 -28.07
CA MET A 4 -19.78 -6.21 -28.05
C MET A 4 -19.03 -7.30 -27.28
N ASN A 5 -17.88 -7.66 -27.79
CA ASN A 5 -17.00 -8.56 -27.06
C ASN A 5 -16.73 -7.98 -25.69
N SER A 6 -16.80 -8.76 -24.64
CA SER A 6 -16.62 -8.30 -23.28
C SER A 6 -15.25 -7.67 -23.04
N GLU A 7 -14.23 -8.17 -23.71
CA GLU A 7 -12.90 -7.61 -23.61
C GLU A 7 -12.82 -6.21 -24.22
N VAL A 8 -13.44 -6.00 -25.39
CA VAL A 8 -13.50 -4.71 -26.05
C VAL A 8 -14.29 -3.71 -25.20
N PHE A 9 -15.42 -4.16 -24.65
CA PHE A 9 -16.23 -3.32 -23.77
C PHE A 9 -15.44 -2.90 -22.55
N TYR A 10 -14.73 -3.81 -21.89
CA TYR A 10 -13.91 -3.51 -20.75
C TYR A 10 -12.87 -2.45 -21.08
N ARG A 11 -12.10 -2.64 -22.14
CA ARG A 11 -11.06 -1.71 -22.54
C ARG A 11 -11.59 -0.32 -22.84
N LYS A 12 -12.73 -0.24 -23.51
CA LYS A 12 -13.25 1.04 -24.00
C LYS A 12 -13.98 1.83 -22.95
N TYR A 13 -14.75 1.17 -22.10
CA TYR A 13 -15.68 1.84 -21.21
C TYR A 13 -15.43 1.64 -19.73
N ILE A 14 -14.79 0.56 -19.36
CA ILE A 14 -14.64 0.18 -17.96
C ILE A 14 -13.20 0.30 -17.47
N GLU A 15 -12.24 -0.06 -18.30
CA GLU A 15 -10.84 -0.12 -17.90
C GLU A 15 -10.34 1.19 -17.28
N LYS A 16 -10.63 2.31 -17.90
CA LYS A 16 -10.18 3.60 -17.41
C LYS A 16 -10.75 3.91 -16.03
N ASP A 17 -12.06 3.78 -15.87
CA ASP A 17 -12.71 4.02 -14.60
C ASP A 17 -12.27 3.01 -13.54
N PHE A 18 -12.14 1.76 -13.95
CA PHE A 18 -11.71 0.69 -13.07
C PHE A 18 -10.28 0.93 -12.57
N GLU A 19 -9.35 1.32 -13.44
CA GLU A 19 -7.98 1.62 -13.07
C GLU A 19 -7.84 2.86 -12.20
N GLU A 20 -8.64 3.89 -12.47
CA GLU A 20 -8.54 5.15 -11.75
C GLU A 20 -9.20 5.10 -10.36
N HIS A 21 -10.30 4.36 -10.21
CA HIS A 21 -11.12 4.42 -9.01
C HIS A 21 -11.27 3.08 -8.29
N TYR A 22 -11.40 2.01 -9.03
CA TYR A 22 -11.75 0.71 -8.48
C TYR A 22 -10.54 -0.17 -8.21
N VAL A 23 -9.63 -0.24 -9.17
CA VAL A 23 -8.46 -1.11 -9.06
C VAL A 23 -7.53 -0.74 -7.91
N PRO A 24 -7.31 0.55 -7.58
CA PRO A 24 -6.51 0.89 -6.41
C PRO A 24 -7.02 0.28 -5.12
N HIS A 25 -8.34 0.31 -4.89
CA HIS A 25 -8.95 -0.30 -3.70
C HIS A 25 -8.82 -1.81 -3.70
N LEU A 26 -9.00 -2.42 -4.86
CA LEU A 26 -8.84 -3.85 -5.01
C LEU A 26 -7.39 -4.25 -4.73
N PHE A 27 -6.45 -3.48 -5.24
CA PHE A 27 -5.03 -3.74 -5.04
C PHE A 27 -4.64 -3.58 -3.57
N GLU A 28 -5.17 -2.57 -2.88
CA GLU A 28 -4.98 -2.41 -1.44
C GLU A 28 -5.47 -3.64 -0.68
N ASN A 29 -6.64 -4.14 -1.06
CA ASN A 29 -7.19 -5.33 -0.41
C ASN A 29 -6.33 -6.56 -0.66
N ILE A 30 -5.80 -6.71 -1.87
CA ILE A 30 -4.88 -7.80 -2.19
C ILE A 30 -3.63 -7.72 -1.31
N CYS A 31 -3.07 -6.52 -1.15
CA CYS A 31 -1.92 -6.31 -0.28
C CYS A 31 -2.22 -6.66 1.16
N LYS A 32 -3.38 -6.26 1.66
CA LYS A 32 -3.82 -6.56 3.01
C LYS A 32 -3.96 -8.07 3.21
N GLN A 33 -4.58 -8.76 2.27
CA GLN A 33 -4.74 -10.20 2.34
C GLN A 33 -3.40 -10.93 2.27
N TYR A 34 -2.47 -10.41 1.48
CA TYR A 34 -1.11 -10.93 1.44
C TYR A 34 -0.46 -10.88 2.82
N LEU A 35 -0.56 -9.74 3.50
CA LEU A 35 0.01 -9.58 4.84
C LEU A 35 -0.63 -10.53 5.86
N ILE A 36 -1.94 -10.67 5.80
CA ILE A 36 -2.67 -11.56 6.70
C ILE A 36 -2.22 -13.01 6.48
N ARG A 37 -2.11 -13.42 5.23
CA ARG A 37 -1.67 -14.77 4.88
C ARG A 37 -0.24 -15.03 5.35
N LYS A 38 0.68 -14.12 5.07
CA LYS A 38 2.08 -14.25 5.47
C LYS A 38 2.23 -14.27 6.99
N ASN A 39 1.43 -13.50 7.68
CA ASN A 39 1.42 -13.50 9.14
C ASN A 39 0.97 -14.85 9.70
N LYS A 40 -0.08 -15.43 9.11
CA LYS A 40 -0.57 -16.76 9.52
C LYS A 40 0.44 -17.85 9.25
N GLU A 41 1.21 -17.72 8.19
CA GLU A 41 2.25 -18.68 7.82
C GLU A 41 3.53 -18.54 8.66
N GLY A 42 3.57 -17.56 9.54
CA GLY A 42 4.74 -17.31 10.39
C GLY A 42 5.90 -16.66 9.65
N GLU A 43 5.63 -16.03 8.52
CA GLU A 43 6.68 -15.43 7.69
C GLU A 43 6.90 -13.94 7.99
N ILE A 44 6.15 -13.38 8.91
CA ILE A 44 6.31 -11.98 9.34
C ILE A 44 6.73 -11.96 10.81
N GLU A 45 7.85 -11.31 11.08
CA GLU A 45 8.34 -11.13 12.45
C GLU A 45 8.63 -9.65 12.70
N PRO A 46 8.17 -9.12 13.83
CA PRO A 46 7.29 -9.78 14.79
C PRO A 46 5.90 -10.03 14.24
N VAL A 47 5.17 -10.95 14.88
CA VAL A 47 3.80 -11.29 14.49
C VAL A 47 2.93 -10.04 14.54
N ILE A 48 2.14 -9.85 13.49
CA ILE A 48 1.17 -8.74 13.44
C ILE A 48 0.03 -9.03 14.41
N GLU A 49 -0.22 -8.11 15.32
CA GLU A 49 -1.30 -8.22 16.30
C GLU A 49 -2.58 -7.55 15.84
N LYS A 50 -2.44 -6.41 15.14
CA LYS A 50 -3.58 -5.66 14.61
C LYS A 50 -3.26 -5.13 13.23
N ILE A 51 -4.27 -5.09 12.36
CA ILE A 51 -4.17 -4.52 11.02
C ILE A 51 -5.42 -3.70 10.75
N GLY A 52 -5.27 -2.52 10.18
CA GLY A 52 -6.39 -1.65 9.89
C GLY A 52 -5.98 -0.38 9.17
N LYS A 53 -6.86 0.59 9.19
CA LYS A 53 -6.65 1.91 8.63
C LYS A 53 -6.34 2.90 9.75
N TYR A 54 -5.68 3.99 9.40
CA TYR A 54 -5.43 5.08 10.33
C TYR A 54 -5.81 6.39 9.66
N TYR A 55 -6.63 7.18 10.36
CA TYR A 55 -7.03 8.51 9.90
C TYR A 55 -6.36 9.55 10.78
N TYR A 56 -5.86 10.61 10.18
CA TYR A 56 -5.38 11.72 10.95
C TYR A 56 -5.98 13.02 10.43
N ASP A 57 -6.17 13.95 11.36
CA ASP A 57 -6.66 15.28 11.07
C ASP A 57 -5.85 16.27 11.90
N ASN A 58 -5.18 17.18 11.23
CA ASN A 58 -4.44 18.24 11.90
C ASN A 58 -5.04 19.57 11.49
N PRO A 59 -6.03 20.09 12.26
CA PRO A 59 -6.70 21.34 11.94
C PRO A 59 -5.75 22.55 11.92
N GLU A 60 -4.71 22.53 12.72
CA GLU A 60 -3.75 23.62 12.78
C GLU A 60 -2.96 23.77 11.49
N GLU A 61 -2.57 22.66 10.90
CA GLU A 61 -1.85 22.64 9.64
C GLU A 61 -2.78 22.50 8.44
N ARG A 62 -4.08 22.35 8.68
CA ARG A 62 -5.11 22.11 7.67
C ARG A 62 -4.79 20.88 6.83
N SER A 63 -4.18 19.90 7.46
CA SER A 63 -3.88 18.64 6.81
C SER A 63 -4.72 17.52 7.39
N ASN A 64 -5.19 16.66 6.52
CA ASN A 64 -5.84 15.43 6.91
C ASN A 64 -5.37 14.33 5.99
N GLY A 65 -5.50 13.11 6.42
CA GLY A 65 -5.07 12.01 5.61
C GLY A 65 -5.53 10.68 6.14
N GLU A 66 -5.35 9.69 5.29
CA GLU A 66 -5.69 8.32 5.59
C GLU A 66 -4.53 7.44 5.17
N PHE A 67 -4.15 6.54 6.07
CA PHE A 67 -3.22 5.48 5.76
C PHE A 67 -4.02 4.20 5.64
N ASP A 68 -4.01 3.60 4.46
CA ASP A 68 -4.90 2.49 4.15
C ASP A 68 -4.55 1.19 4.86
N ILE A 69 -3.27 0.97 5.11
CA ILE A 69 -2.82 -0.22 5.82
C ILE A 69 -1.80 0.19 6.87
N VAL A 70 -2.14 -0.09 8.12
CA VAL A 70 -1.26 0.11 9.28
C VAL A 70 -1.32 -1.14 10.13
N THR A 71 -0.18 -1.65 10.54
CA THR A 71 -0.11 -2.80 11.43
C THR A 71 0.52 -2.42 12.76
N GLU A 72 0.11 -3.11 13.81
CA GLU A 72 0.69 -2.95 15.15
C GLU A 72 1.23 -4.29 15.60
N ASP A 73 2.41 -4.27 16.16
CA ASP A 73 3.06 -5.42 16.73
C ASP A 73 3.84 -5.03 17.98
N GLU A 74 4.60 -5.96 18.56
CA GLU A 74 5.32 -5.73 19.81
C GLU A 74 6.39 -4.63 19.72
N LEU A 75 6.87 -4.31 18.52
CA LEU A 75 7.88 -3.26 18.32
C LEU A 75 7.28 -1.88 18.03
N GLY A 76 6.01 -1.83 17.71
CA GLY A 76 5.34 -0.58 17.38
C GLY A 76 4.48 -0.70 16.13
N TYR A 77 4.47 0.37 15.34
CA TYR A 77 3.64 0.45 14.15
C TYR A 77 4.46 0.29 12.87
N ALA A 78 3.86 -0.34 11.88
CA ALA A 78 4.39 -0.36 10.52
C ALA A 78 3.33 0.25 9.60
N PHE A 79 3.76 1.15 8.74
CA PHE A 79 2.88 1.83 7.79
C PHE A 79 3.18 1.33 6.38
N TYR A 80 2.11 1.14 5.61
CA TYR A 80 2.19 0.54 4.28
C TYR A 80 1.59 1.50 3.27
N GLU A 81 2.32 1.72 2.19
CA GLU A 81 1.83 2.52 1.07
C GLU A 81 1.70 1.64 -0.16
N VAL A 82 0.56 1.72 -0.82
CA VAL A 82 0.27 0.92 -2.01
C VAL A 82 0.23 1.84 -3.21
N LYS A 83 1.15 1.65 -4.15
CA LYS A 83 1.22 2.44 -5.38
C LYS A 83 0.87 1.59 -6.58
N PHE A 84 -0.33 1.77 -7.08
CA PHE A 84 -0.82 1.04 -8.24
C PHE A 84 -0.48 1.72 -9.56
N LYS A 85 -0.08 2.97 -9.56
CA LYS A 85 0.19 3.74 -10.77
C LYS A 85 1.42 3.23 -11.52
N LYS A 86 1.53 3.62 -12.79
CA LYS A 86 2.64 3.21 -13.65
C LYS A 86 3.99 3.79 -13.24
N LYS A 87 3.99 4.81 -12.41
CA LYS A 87 5.21 5.45 -11.93
C LYS A 87 5.90 4.59 -10.88
N GLN A 88 7.20 4.44 -11.01
CA GLN A 88 8.02 3.74 -10.03
C GLN A 88 8.11 4.55 -8.72
N ILE A 89 8.24 3.85 -7.61
CA ILE A 89 8.44 4.51 -6.31
C ILE A 89 9.86 5.04 -6.23
N SER A 90 9.98 6.34 -6.00
CA SER A 90 11.26 7.05 -5.91
C SER A 90 11.62 7.36 -4.46
N ASP A 91 12.88 7.76 -4.22
CA ASP A 91 13.31 8.21 -2.91
C ASP A 91 12.49 9.39 -2.39
N GLU A 92 12.09 10.31 -3.28
CA GLU A 92 11.25 11.46 -2.90
C GLU A 92 9.90 11.01 -2.36
N MET A 93 9.28 10.02 -3.01
CA MET A 93 7.99 9.48 -2.56
C MET A 93 8.11 8.81 -1.21
N ILE A 94 9.20 8.10 -0.99
CA ILE A 94 9.48 7.47 0.30
C ILE A 94 9.65 8.53 1.38
N ASP A 95 10.42 9.57 1.12
CA ASP A 95 10.63 10.65 2.06
C ASP A 95 9.33 11.37 2.42
N GLU A 96 8.48 11.63 1.44
CA GLU A 96 7.17 12.25 1.67
C GLU A 96 6.29 11.39 2.58
N GLU A 97 6.26 10.10 2.33
CA GLU A 97 5.47 9.17 3.16
C GLU A 97 5.99 9.12 4.59
N ILE A 98 7.30 9.06 4.76
CA ILE A 98 7.92 9.05 6.08
C ILE A 98 7.57 10.33 6.85
N GLU A 99 7.61 11.48 6.19
CA GLU A 99 7.24 12.75 6.81
C GLU A 99 5.77 12.75 7.24
N GLN A 100 4.88 12.24 6.40
CA GLN A 100 3.47 12.14 6.73
C GLN A 100 3.23 11.23 7.94
N VAL A 101 3.93 10.11 7.99
CA VAL A 101 3.81 9.18 9.12
C VAL A 101 4.35 9.81 10.40
N LYS A 102 5.47 10.50 10.33
CA LYS A 102 6.04 11.19 11.50
C LYS A 102 5.07 12.22 12.05
N ALA A 103 4.30 12.88 11.20
CA ALA A 103 3.32 13.88 11.63
C ALA A 103 2.18 13.27 12.46
N THR A 104 1.97 11.95 12.40
CA THR A 104 0.95 11.29 13.23
C THR A 104 1.36 11.16 14.69
N GLY A 105 2.65 11.24 14.99
CA GLY A 105 3.16 11.04 16.34
C GLY A 105 3.21 9.59 16.79
N LEU A 106 2.83 8.65 15.93
CA LEU A 106 2.89 7.23 16.26
C LEU A 106 4.32 6.70 16.16
N ASP A 107 4.60 5.70 16.99
CA ASP A 107 5.91 5.06 17.02
C ASP A 107 6.04 4.05 15.87
N CYS A 108 6.38 4.56 14.70
CA CYS A 108 6.54 3.76 13.49
C CYS A 108 8.01 3.37 13.34
N TYR A 109 8.26 2.07 13.27
CA TYR A 109 9.62 1.55 13.12
C TYR A 109 9.90 1.00 11.72
N LYS A 110 8.85 0.80 10.92
CA LYS A 110 9.00 0.18 9.60
C LYS A 110 8.02 0.77 8.60
N TYR A 111 8.51 1.03 7.40
CA TYR A 111 7.71 1.52 6.27
C TYR A 111 7.77 0.49 5.15
N VAL A 112 6.62 0.13 4.60
CA VAL A 112 6.52 -0.88 3.55
C VAL A 112 5.82 -0.28 2.35
N PHE A 113 6.40 -0.47 1.18
CA PHE A 113 5.84 0.03 -0.07
C PHE A 113 5.56 -1.12 -1.02
N PHE A 114 4.33 -1.18 -1.49
CA PHE A 114 3.92 -2.10 -2.54
C PHE A 114 3.85 -1.33 -3.85
N SER A 115 4.50 -1.82 -4.89
CA SER A 115 4.53 -1.14 -6.18
C SER A 115 4.15 -2.06 -7.32
N ARG A 116 3.30 -1.54 -8.21
CA ARG A 116 2.97 -2.20 -9.47
C ARG A 116 4.11 -2.08 -10.48
N SER A 117 4.80 -0.96 -10.47
CA SER A 117 5.78 -0.61 -11.52
C SER A 117 7.22 -0.68 -11.06
N GLY A 118 7.45 -1.15 -9.85
CA GLY A 118 8.79 -1.31 -9.31
C GLY A 118 9.30 -0.09 -8.58
N PHE A 119 10.61 -0.07 -8.36
CA PHE A 119 11.24 0.90 -7.50
C PHE A 119 12.45 1.52 -8.19
N ARG A 120 12.59 2.83 -8.00
CA ARG A 120 13.75 3.57 -8.46
C ARG A 120 14.30 4.35 -7.27
N CYS A 121 14.81 3.62 -6.30
CA CYS A 121 15.26 4.18 -5.03
C CYS A 121 16.35 3.31 -4.44
N GLU A 122 17.07 3.86 -3.48
CA GLU A 122 18.08 3.14 -2.73
C GLU A 122 17.44 2.31 -1.62
N LYS A 123 18.10 1.23 -1.25
CA LYS A 123 17.64 0.43 -0.12
C LYS A 123 17.90 1.16 1.18
N ARG A 124 16.92 1.11 2.07
CA ARG A 124 17.02 1.68 3.42
C ARG A 124 16.68 0.62 4.43
N GLU A 125 17.31 0.67 5.58
CA GLU A 125 17.17 -0.36 6.60
C GLU A 125 15.74 -0.50 7.13
N ASN A 126 15.04 0.61 7.31
CA ASN A 126 13.70 0.62 7.85
C ASN A 126 12.59 0.65 6.77
N VAL A 127 12.97 0.49 5.52
CA VAL A 127 12.03 0.52 4.39
C VAL A 127 12.07 -0.80 3.66
N LYS A 128 10.91 -1.44 3.55
CA LYS A 128 10.77 -2.69 2.79
C LYS A 128 10.02 -2.40 1.50
N LEU A 129 10.53 -2.95 0.41
CA LEU A 129 9.98 -2.74 -0.92
C LEU A 129 9.45 -4.07 -1.45
N ILE A 130 8.15 -4.11 -1.76
CA ILE A 130 7.49 -5.32 -2.24
C ILE A 130 6.92 -5.06 -3.64
N ASP A 131 7.40 -5.83 -4.60
CA ASP A 131 6.94 -5.79 -5.97
C ASP A 131 5.62 -6.55 -6.09
N ILE A 132 4.78 -6.14 -7.05
CA ILE A 132 3.51 -6.80 -7.27
C ILE A 132 3.67 -8.30 -7.56
N GLU A 133 4.76 -8.70 -8.18
CA GLU A 133 5.01 -10.12 -8.47
C GLU A 133 5.09 -10.96 -7.20
N GLU A 134 5.59 -10.39 -6.11
CA GLU A 134 5.67 -11.09 -4.83
C GLU A 134 4.30 -11.38 -4.23
N LEU A 135 3.30 -10.56 -4.55
CA LEU A 135 1.94 -10.75 -4.04
C LEU A 135 1.30 -12.03 -4.55
N PHE A 136 1.73 -12.48 -5.71
CA PHE A 136 1.18 -13.67 -6.37
C PHE A 136 2.15 -14.85 -6.36
N ALA A 137 3.31 -14.69 -5.74
CA ALA A 137 4.27 -15.77 -5.59
C ALA A 137 3.78 -16.77 -4.54
N GLU A 138 3.97 -18.04 -4.85
CA GLU A 138 3.61 -19.11 -3.92
C GLU A 138 4.73 -19.42 -2.93
#